data_acc586c910aafedb8d26f2712fdb950f
#
_entry.id   acc586c910aafedb8d26f2712fdb950f
#
_cell.length_a   1.000
_cell.length_b   1.000
_cell.length_c   1.000
_cell.angle_alpha   90.00
_cell.angle_beta   90.00
_cell.angle_gamma   90.00
#
_symmetry.space_group_name_H-M   'P 1'
#
loop_
_entity.id
_entity.type
_entity.pdbx_description
1 polymer ?
#
loop_
_entity_poly.entity_id
_entity_poly.type
_entity_poly.pdbx_seq_one_letter_code
_entity_poly.pdbx_strand_id
1 'polypeptide(L)'
;MKLHNIISIALISLIVASCQEGDFNATVTPRPYVLETLKERAPQATAELHRPFDFPLYLSGNFGELRSNHFHGGIDFKTQGTIGHPIHCADDGYVSQISVSGGGYGRAIYVVHPSTGLTTVYGHVDRFAPNIDSVVNARQYQLETFAINMRFDENDFPVKKGDIIAYSGNAGYSFGPHLHMEVRHTATGDAIDPLPYFKSHISDNVAPMAHSLILYPDQSQGSVNGTSNAVSVNVLPGGIYNFFAWGKVYPAIRGNDYMSEVQNVYGIKHLILKVDSTEVYRRTIDRFRMEATRAINTLVNYKDLNSSGNWNMHTHTPLSQPLGSMIETSLGDGAINITETRPYHCEFIMIDEYGNSSSLPFTIYGQKTAFASTQPPTGKLIKLNTNDNYSIGGLKLNFYQGCFYEDVHVDVKQNTNTLYLASTYSIGDDNTPIARPYRIEIKIDNDTIADKSKYCMARIKGQNKNAVYSRYKNGAMVAYVSRFGEYSVTTDTIAPKIQPINEFSWGANGFVSFIISDNFSGIKSYRGEIDGKWVKFEADNKTSSISYKLSDKHVKRGEKHNLTLTVVDNCGNTKNYSSNFLW
;
A
#
# COMPACT_ATOMS: atom_id res chain seq x y z
N MET A 1 20.17 -29.74 -22.07
CA MET A 1 20.62 -29.24 -20.76
C MET A 1 20.07 -27.84 -20.58
N LYS A 2 18.92 -27.70 -19.92
CA LYS A 2 18.29 -26.39 -19.65
C LYS A 2 18.54 -26.05 -18.20
N LEU A 3 19.30 -24.97 -17.95
CA LEU A 3 19.44 -24.37 -16.62
C LEU A 3 18.15 -23.60 -16.31
N HIS A 4 17.47 -24.02 -15.25
CA HIS A 4 16.39 -23.22 -14.63
C HIS A 4 17.05 -22.31 -13.59
N ASN A 5 17.05 -21.03 -13.89
CA ASN A 5 17.36 -20.01 -12.90
C ASN A 5 16.10 -19.78 -12.05
N ILE A 6 16.14 -20.23 -10.81
CA ILE A 6 15.17 -19.88 -9.76
C ILE A 6 15.61 -18.52 -9.22
N ILE A 7 14.92 -17.47 -9.63
CA ILE A 7 15.04 -16.15 -9.00
C ILE A 7 14.13 -16.15 -7.78
N SER A 8 14.72 -16.29 -6.60
CA SER A 8 14.02 -16.04 -5.33
C SER A 8 13.78 -14.54 -5.18
N ILE A 9 12.56 -14.10 -5.44
CA ILE A 9 12.13 -12.73 -5.17
C ILE A 9 11.89 -12.62 -3.66
N ALA A 10 12.85 -12.06 -2.95
CA ALA A 10 12.66 -11.61 -1.58
C ALA A 10 11.71 -10.39 -1.60
N LEU A 11 10.44 -10.60 -1.26
CA LEU A 11 9.48 -9.52 -1.04
C LEU A 11 9.88 -8.75 0.23
N ILE A 12 10.66 -7.69 0.08
CA ILE A 12 10.88 -6.70 1.14
C ILE A 12 9.68 -5.79 1.16
N SER A 13 8.72 -6.07 2.05
CA SER A 13 7.62 -5.16 2.35
C SER A 13 8.14 -4.01 3.23
N LEU A 14 8.77 -3.00 2.62
CA LEU A 14 9.00 -1.73 3.29
C LEU A 14 7.72 -0.90 3.20
N ILE A 15 6.94 -0.92 4.27
CA ILE A 15 5.94 0.11 4.52
C ILE A 15 6.70 1.34 4.99
N VAL A 16 7.07 2.22 4.07
CA VAL A 16 7.39 3.60 4.42
C VAL A 16 6.07 4.33 4.54
N ALA A 17 5.49 4.33 5.75
CA ALA A 17 4.60 5.41 6.11
C ALA A 17 5.42 6.69 5.95
N SER A 18 4.98 7.61 5.09
CA SER A 18 5.49 8.98 5.06
C SER A 18 5.10 9.64 6.39
N CYS A 19 5.86 9.35 7.44
CA CYS A 19 5.82 10.18 8.65
C CYS A 19 6.55 11.46 8.29
N GLN A 20 5.80 12.53 8.05
CA GLN A 20 6.30 13.87 8.28
C GLN A 20 6.95 13.89 9.67
N GLU A 21 8.11 14.54 9.80
CA GLU A 21 8.70 14.90 11.09
C GLU A 21 7.77 15.90 11.79
N GLY A 22 6.69 15.38 12.39
CA GLY A 22 5.93 16.07 13.41
C GLY A 22 6.60 15.80 14.75
N ASP A 23 6.84 16.83 15.51
CA ASP A 23 7.35 16.81 16.87
C ASP A 23 6.80 15.62 17.67
N PHE A 24 7.63 14.61 17.92
CA PHE A 24 7.28 13.45 18.73
C PHE A 24 7.14 13.78 20.23
N ASN A 25 7.41 15.03 20.63
CA ASN A 25 7.12 15.57 21.96
C ASN A 25 5.69 16.06 22.12
N ALA A 26 4.94 16.24 21.04
CA ALA A 26 3.51 16.37 21.16
C ALA A 26 2.98 15.04 21.70
N THR A 27 2.33 15.06 22.83
CA THR A 27 1.38 14.03 23.24
C THR A 27 0.37 13.95 22.12
N VAL A 28 0.59 13.01 21.17
CA VAL A 28 -0.41 12.67 20.18
C VAL A 28 -1.53 12.01 20.98
N THR A 29 -2.42 12.83 21.49
CA THR A 29 -3.76 12.37 21.87
C THR A 29 -4.35 11.86 20.57
N PRO A 30 -4.59 10.54 20.43
CA PRO A 30 -5.24 10.02 19.25
C PRO A 30 -6.54 10.79 19.11
N ARG A 31 -6.73 11.50 17.99
CA ARG A 31 -8.05 12.04 17.69
C ARG A 31 -9.02 10.88 17.79
N PRO A 32 -10.20 11.03 18.41
CA PRO A 32 -11.17 9.96 18.44
C PRO A 32 -11.39 9.50 17.00
N TYR A 33 -11.05 8.24 16.74
CA TYR A 33 -11.24 7.64 15.44
C TYR A 33 -12.72 7.27 15.35
N VAL A 34 -13.46 8.14 14.72
CA VAL A 34 -14.76 7.77 14.18
C VAL A 34 -14.43 7.19 12.80
N LEU A 35 -14.62 5.89 12.62
CA LEU A 35 -14.69 5.29 11.30
C LEU A 35 -15.99 5.83 10.68
N GLU A 36 -15.97 7.05 10.18
CA GLU A 36 -17.06 7.54 9.36
C GLU A 36 -17.02 6.74 8.08
N THR A 37 -17.87 5.74 8.01
CA THR A 37 -18.12 5.00 6.79
C THR A 37 -18.65 5.96 5.75
N LEU A 38 -18.10 5.92 4.54
CA LEU A 38 -18.65 6.65 3.42
C LEU A 38 -20.09 6.18 3.20
N LYS A 39 -21.04 7.09 3.32
CA LYS A 39 -22.46 6.82 3.08
C LYS A 39 -22.86 7.13 1.63
N GLU A 40 -22.03 7.89 0.95
CA GLU A 40 -22.29 8.37 -0.41
C GLU A 40 -21.35 7.68 -1.41
N ARG A 41 -21.93 7.35 -2.55
CA ARG A 41 -21.19 6.83 -3.70
C ARG A 41 -20.48 7.95 -4.44
N ALA A 42 -19.61 7.58 -5.38
CA ALA A 42 -19.00 8.55 -6.28
C ALA A 42 -20.11 9.33 -7.01
N PRO A 43 -19.98 10.67 -7.14
CA PRO A 43 -20.87 11.43 -7.99
C PRO A 43 -20.75 10.91 -9.42
N GLN A 44 -21.86 10.90 -10.15
CA GLN A 44 -21.82 10.58 -11.57
C GLN A 44 -20.92 11.60 -12.28
N ALA A 45 -20.02 11.13 -13.15
CA ALA A 45 -19.16 12.02 -13.94
C ALA A 45 -20.04 12.93 -14.82
N THR A 46 -20.05 14.22 -14.51
CA THR A 46 -20.89 15.23 -15.20
C THR A 46 -20.15 15.94 -16.33
N ALA A 47 -18.82 15.81 -16.38
CA ALA A 47 -17.96 16.43 -17.40
C ALA A 47 -16.80 15.49 -17.75
N GLU A 48 -16.37 15.58 -18.98
CA GLU A 48 -15.18 14.90 -19.47
C GLU A 48 -13.93 15.69 -19.10
N LEU A 49 -12.95 15.01 -18.48
CA LEU A 49 -11.62 15.56 -18.24
C LEU A 49 -10.78 15.50 -19.51
N HIS A 50 -9.86 16.45 -19.67
CA HIS A 50 -8.92 16.43 -20.77
C HIS A 50 -7.95 15.23 -20.63
N ARG A 51 -7.71 14.55 -21.74
CA ARG A 51 -6.78 13.42 -21.78
C ARG A 51 -5.35 13.86 -21.42
N PRO A 52 -4.59 13.06 -20.65
CA PRO A 52 -3.26 13.44 -20.21
C PRO A 52 -2.20 13.40 -21.33
N PHE A 53 -2.47 12.70 -22.44
CA PHE A 53 -1.53 12.51 -23.56
C PHE A 53 -2.22 12.68 -24.91
N ASP A 54 -1.45 13.05 -25.95
CA ASP A 54 -1.93 13.22 -27.33
C ASP A 54 -2.00 11.91 -28.14
N PHE A 55 -1.47 10.81 -27.60
CA PHE A 55 -1.54 9.49 -28.22
C PHE A 55 -2.71 8.66 -27.65
N PRO A 56 -3.09 7.51 -28.27
CA PRO A 56 -4.15 6.64 -27.76
C PRO A 56 -3.88 6.18 -26.33
N LEU A 57 -4.91 6.22 -25.48
CA LEU A 57 -4.80 5.92 -24.06
C LEU A 57 -5.02 4.43 -23.82
N TYR A 58 -4.06 3.80 -23.15
CA TYR A 58 -4.15 2.43 -22.65
C TYR A 58 -3.80 2.40 -21.17
N LEU A 59 -4.46 1.52 -20.42
CA LEU A 59 -4.20 1.37 -19.00
C LEU A 59 -3.20 0.25 -18.72
N SER A 60 -2.45 0.38 -17.63
CA SER A 60 -1.67 -0.68 -16.99
C SER A 60 -2.22 -1.06 -15.61
N GLY A 61 -3.13 -0.27 -15.03
CA GLY A 61 -3.85 -0.52 -13.79
C GLY A 61 -5.14 0.29 -13.73
N ASN A 62 -6.20 -0.28 -13.16
CA ASN A 62 -7.48 0.41 -12.97
C ASN A 62 -7.68 0.85 -11.50
N PHE A 63 -8.71 1.67 -11.28
CA PHE A 63 -9.12 2.11 -9.95
C PHE A 63 -9.63 0.94 -9.11
N GLY A 64 -9.27 0.93 -7.82
CA GLY A 64 -9.73 -0.10 -6.89
C GLY A 64 -9.05 -1.47 -7.07
N GLU A 65 -8.06 -1.59 -7.95
CA GLU A 65 -7.23 -2.79 -8.07
C GLU A 65 -6.64 -3.17 -6.71
N LEU A 66 -6.67 -4.47 -6.40
CA LEU A 66 -6.22 -4.98 -5.11
C LEU A 66 -4.70 -5.00 -5.04
N ARG A 67 -4.13 -4.16 -4.17
CA ARG A 67 -2.68 -4.08 -3.91
C ARG A 67 -2.40 -4.37 -2.43
N SER A 68 -1.18 -4.75 -2.08
CA SER A 68 -0.83 -5.07 -0.70
C SER A 68 -1.15 -3.91 0.26
N ASN A 69 -2.11 -4.11 1.14
CA ASN A 69 -2.60 -3.17 2.15
C ASN A 69 -3.25 -1.87 1.62
N HIS A 70 -3.58 -1.76 0.35
CA HIS A 70 -4.28 -0.60 -0.20
C HIS A 70 -4.99 -0.93 -1.51
N PHE A 71 -6.05 -0.18 -1.80
CA PHE A 71 -6.63 -0.11 -3.13
C PHE A 71 -5.80 0.81 -4.01
N HIS A 72 -5.73 0.52 -5.29
CA HIS A 72 -5.19 1.45 -6.27
C HIS A 72 -6.04 2.72 -6.32
N GLY A 73 -5.48 3.87 -5.98
CA GLY A 73 -6.21 5.14 -5.80
C GLY A 73 -6.51 5.89 -7.09
N GLY A 74 -6.09 5.39 -8.24
CA GLY A 74 -6.24 6.04 -9.53
C GLY A 74 -6.27 5.05 -10.69
N ILE A 75 -5.89 5.51 -11.87
CA ILE A 75 -5.61 4.69 -13.05
C ILE A 75 -4.18 4.93 -13.53
N ASP A 76 -3.57 3.89 -14.07
CA ASP A 76 -2.20 3.94 -14.56
C ASP A 76 -2.21 3.97 -16.09
N PHE A 77 -1.89 5.12 -16.70
CA PHE A 77 -1.79 5.27 -18.15
C PHE A 77 -0.42 4.82 -18.68
N LYS A 78 -0.42 3.94 -19.67
CA LYS A 78 0.81 3.53 -20.38
C LYS A 78 1.41 4.71 -21.14
N THR A 79 2.74 4.82 -21.10
CA THR A 79 3.52 5.85 -21.78
C THR A 79 4.42 5.28 -22.88
N GLN A 80 3.91 4.31 -23.63
CA GLN A 80 4.63 3.65 -24.74
C GLN A 80 5.99 3.06 -24.34
N GLY A 81 6.15 2.72 -23.03
CA GLY A 81 7.40 2.18 -22.47
C GLY A 81 8.53 3.20 -22.29
N THR A 82 8.26 4.50 -22.47
CA THR A 82 9.25 5.58 -22.37
C THR A 82 8.83 6.68 -21.39
N ILE A 83 9.78 7.49 -20.97
CA ILE A 83 9.56 8.66 -20.11
C ILE A 83 9.64 9.95 -20.94
N GLY A 84 9.23 11.09 -20.37
CA GLY A 84 9.40 12.42 -20.94
C GLY A 84 8.26 12.89 -21.83
N HIS A 85 7.15 12.15 -21.93
CA HIS A 85 5.96 12.62 -22.66
C HIS A 85 5.31 13.78 -21.90
N PRO A 86 4.89 14.86 -22.59
CA PRO A 86 4.13 15.94 -21.97
C PRO A 86 2.86 15.41 -21.32
N ILE A 87 2.57 15.86 -20.10
CA ILE A 87 1.34 15.56 -19.36
C ILE A 87 0.47 16.81 -19.35
N HIS A 88 -0.73 16.68 -19.90
CA HIS A 88 -1.70 17.77 -19.97
C HIS A 88 -2.59 17.84 -18.73
N CYS A 89 -2.87 19.06 -18.28
CA CYS A 89 -3.80 19.34 -17.20
C CYS A 89 -5.23 18.92 -17.57
N ALA A 90 -5.91 18.23 -16.67
CA ALA A 90 -7.23 17.66 -16.93
C ALA A 90 -8.35 18.69 -17.07
N ASP A 91 -8.26 19.81 -16.36
CA ASP A 91 -9.25 20.90 -16.40
C ASP A 91 -8.65 22.22 -15.90
N ASP A 92 -9.37 23.32 -16.02
CA ASP A 92 -8.98 24.63 -15.49
C ASP A 92 -8.83 24.54 -13.95
N GLY A 93 -7.80 25.20 -13.41
CA GLY A 93 -7.57 25.19 -11.98
C GLY A 93 -6.23 25.78 -11.56
N TYR A 94 -5.67 25.27 -10.47
CA TYR A 94 -4.35 25.68 -9.96
C TYR A 94 -3.60 24.53 -9.31
N VAL A 95 -2.28 24.57 -9.36
CA VAL A 95 -1.42 23.62 -8.64
C VAL A 95 -1.50 23.91 -7.16
N SER A 96 -2.07 23.00 -6.38
CA SER A 96 -2.25 23.16 -4.92
C SER A 96 -1.14 22.52 -4.10
N GLN A 97 -0.48 21.49 -4.64
CA GLN A 97 0.58 20.78 -3.93
C GLN A 97 1.56 20.13 -4.91
N ILE A 98 2.82 20.08 -4.51
CA ILE A 98 3.88 19.29 -5.16
C ILE A 98 4.58 18.47 -4.09
N SER A 99 4.78 17.18 -4.35
CA SER A 99 5.57 16.30 -3.52
C SER A 99 6.71 15.65 -4.30
N VAL A 100 7.89 15.56 -3.67
CA VAL A 100 9.07 14.87 -4.21
C VAL A 100 9.62 13.95 -3.13
N SER A 101 9.82 12.68 -3.47
CA SER A 101 10.41 11.68 -2.58
C SER A 101 11.09 10.57 -3.37
N GLY A 102 11.91 9.74 -2.72
CA GLY A 102 12.52 8.55 -3.35
C GLY A 102 11.57 7.35 -3.46
N GLY A 103 10.39 7.40 -2.82
CA GLY A 103 9.38 6.34 -2.81
C GLY A 103 7.97 6.85 -3.07
N GLY A 104 6.95 6.02 -2.86
CA GLY A 104 5.54 6.39 -3.11
C GLY A 104 5.33 6.85 -4.54
N TYR A 105 4.69 8.01 -4.74
CA TYR A 105 4.52 8.62 -6.06
C TYR A 105 5.84 9.15 -6.69
N GLY A 106 6.95 9.16 -5.95
CA GLY A 106 8.18 9.79 -6.44
C GLY A 106 8.03 11.30 -6.53
N ARG A 107 7.79 11.82 -7.73
CA ARG A 107 7.35 13.20 -7.95
C ARG A 107 5.87 13.19 -8.29
N ALA A 108 5.09 14.04 -7.61
CA ALA A 108 3.66 14.20 -7.89
C ALA A 108 3.25 15.67 -7.85
N ILE A 109 2.29 16.01 -8.71
CA ILE A 109 1.64 17.31 -8.80
C ILE A 109 0.13 17.15 -8.58
N TYR A 110 -0.45 18.01 -7.76
CA TYR A 110 -1.87 18.04 -7.40
C TYR A 110 -2.48 19.32 -7.96
N VAL A 111 -3.53 19.19 -8.73
CA VAL A 111 -4.26 20.33 -9.31
C VAL A 111 -5.69 20.34 -8.79
N VAL A 112 -6.09 21.44 -8.17
CA VAL A 112 -7.46 21.69 -7.73
C VAL A 112 -8.22 22.33 -8.88
N HIS A 113 -9.44 21.83 -9.14
CA HIS A 113 -10.38 22.31 -10.16
C HIS A 113 -11.63 22.89 -9.47
N PRO A 114 -11.68 24.20 -9.20
CA PRO A 114 -12.76 24.81 -8.41
C PRO A 114 -14.14 24.65 -9.04
N SER A 115 -14.22 24.63 -10.38
CA SER A 115 -15.47 24.52 -11.13
C SER A 115 -16.19 23.19 -10.92
N THR A 116 -15.41 22.09 -10.68
CA THR A 116 -15.94 20.74 -10.54
C THR A 116 -15.86 20.22 -9.10
N GLY A 117 -15.11 20.90 -8.21
CA GLY A 117 -14.84 20.43 -6.85
C GLY A 117 -13.94 19.19 -6.83
N LEU A 118 -13.20 18.94 -7.90
CA LEU A 118 -12.26 17.83 -8.04
C LEU A 118 -10.82 18.27 -7.86
N THR A 119 -9.99 17.35 -7.45
CA THR A 119 -8.53 17.46 -7.46
C THR A 119 -7.94 16.32 -8.26
N THR A 120 -7.13 16.61 -9.26
CA THR A 120 -6.36 15.59 -9.99
C THR A 120 -4.96 15.47 -9.45
N VAL A 121 -4.44 14.24 -9.39
CA VAL A 121 -3.07 13.93 -8.94
C VAL A 121 -2.35 13.22 -10.07
N TYR A 122 -1.15 13.67 -10.39
CA TYR A 122 -0.29 13.08 -11.41
C TYR A 122 0.99 12.60 -10.74
N GLY A 123 1.14 11.28 -10.65
CA GLY A 123 2.26 10.62 -9.97
C GLY A 123 3.30 10.04 -10.93
N HIS A 124 4.43 9.63 -10.38
CA HIS A 124 5.57 9.02 -11.07
C HIS A 124 6.22 9.90 -12.15
N VAL A 125 5.97 11.22 -12.11
CA VAL A 125 6.48 12.14 -13.15
C VAL A 125 8.02 12.23 -13.11
N ASP A 126 8.63 12.46 -14.28
CA ASP A 126 10.07 12.65 -14.42
C ASP A 126 10.51 14.05 -13.96
N ARG A 127 9.80 15.08 -14.41
CA ARG A 127 10.00 16.48 -14.05
C ARG A 127 8.70 17.27 -14.20
N PHE A 128 8.63 18.40 -13.57
CA PHE A 128 7.53 19.35 -13.70
C PHE A 128 7.73 20.29 -14.93
N ALA A 129 6.71 21.06 -15.28
CA ALA A 129 6.85 22.14 -16.24
C ALA A 129 7.93 23.15 -15.78
N PRO A 130 8.67 23.82 -16.68
CA PRO A 130 9.88 24.59 -16.33
C PRO A 130 9.70 25.65 -15.24
N ASN A 131 8.57 26.37 -15.24
CA ASN A 131 8.25 27.37 -14.22
C ASN A 131 8.08 26.73 -12.82
N ILE A 132 7.39 25.60 -12.75
CA ILE A 132 7.17 24.84 -11.52
C ILE A 132 8.48 24.21 -11.05
N ASP A 133 9.20 23.54 -11.96
CA ASP A 133 10.46 22.85 -11.66
C ASP A 133 11.52 23.81 -11.08
N SER A 134 11.56 25.05 -11.60
CA SER A 134 12.46 26.10 -11.09
C SER A 134 12.22 26.40 -9.60
N VAL A 135 10.95 26.55 -9.19
CA VAL A 135 10.57 26.84 -7.79
C VAL A 135 10.86 25.63 -6.89
N VAL A 136 10.55 24.42 -7.36
CA VAL A 136 10.84 23.17 -6.65
C VAL A 136 12.35 23.04 -6.41
N ASN A 137 13.17 23.19 -7.45
CA ASN A 137 14.63 23.13 -7.34
C ASN A 137 15.19 24.21 -6.40
N ALA A 138 14.72 25.46 -6.51
CA ALA A 138 15.15 26.53 -5.62
C ALA A 138 14.87 26.17 -4.14
N ARG A 139 13.71 25.62 -3.84
CA ARG A 139 13.33 25.20 -2.48
C ARG A 139 14.15 24.03 -1.98
N GLN A 140 14.46 23.04 -2.84
CA GLN A 140 15.33 21.91 -2.50
C GLN A 140 16.74 22.37 -2.14
N TYR A 141 17.32 23.30 -2.91
CA TYR A 141 18.63 23.88 -2.60
C TYR A 141 18.61 24.77 -1.35
N GLN A 142 17.54 25.55 -1.12
CA GLN A 142 17.39 26.35 0.09
C GLN A 142 17.35 25.49 1.36
N LEU A 143 16.68 24.34 1.30
CA LEU A 143 16.53 23.43 2.44
C LEU A 143 17.60 22.32 2.47
N GLU A 144 18.48 22.27 1.47
CA GLU A 144 19.48 21.21 1.29
C GLU A 144 18.88 19.80 1.42
N THR A 145 17.75 19.56 0.74
CA THR A 145 17.04 18.28 0.78
C THR A 145 16.47 17.91 -0.58
N PHE A 146 16.50 16.61 -0.94
CA PHE A 146 15.81 16.11 -2.12
C PHE A 146 14.30 16.00 -1.88
N ALA A 147 13.90 15.43 -0.75
CA ALA A 147 12.49 15.19 -0.45
C ALA A 147 11.82 16.46 0.06
N ILE A 148 10.76 16.90 -0.62
CA ILE A 148 9.97 18.08 -0.19
C ILE A 148 8.49 17.84 -0.42
N ASN A 149 7.70 18.61 0.33
CA ASN A 149 6.25 18.73 0.14
C ASN A 149 5.90 20.22 0.23
N MET A 150 5.41 20.79 -0.88
CA MET A 150 5.10 22.20 -1.01
C MET A 150 3.61 22.36 -1.26
N ARG A 151 2.99 23.35 -0.62
CA ARG A 151 1.61 23.74 -0.87
C ARG A 151 1.59 25.14 -1.47
N PHE A 152 0.60 25.41 -2.30
CA PHE A 152 0.43 26.65 -3.03
C PHE A 152 -1.01 27.15 -2.90
N ASP A 153 -1.15 28.46 -2.98
CA ASP A 153 -2.44 29.11 -3.02
C ASP A 153 -2.96 29.23 -4.47
N GLU A 154 -4.24 29.53 -4.63
CA GLU A 154 -4.94 29.57 -5.92
C GLU A 154 -4.27 30.47 -6.97
N ASN A 155 -3.62 31.54 -6.55
CA ASN A 155 -2.98 32.50 -7.46
C ASN A 155 -1.51 32.22 -7.76
N ASP A 156 -0.88 31.24 -7.09
CA ASP A 156 0.55 30.97 -7.27
C ASP A 156 0.86 30.31 -8.61
N PHE A 157 0.10 29.28 -8.97
CA PHE A 157 0.26 28.52 -10.19
C PHE A 157 -1.08 28.19 -10.85
N PRO A 158 -1.78 29.18 -11.45
CA PRO A 158 -2.98 28.93 -12.24
C PRO A 158 -2.62 28.12 -13.48
N VAL A 159 -3.48 27.16 -13.86
CA VAL A 159 -3.33 26.31 -15.03
C VAL A 159 -4.64 26.21 -15.80
N LYS A 160 -4.55 26.02 -17.12
CA LYS A 160 -5.69 25.80 -18.00
C LYS A 160 -5.80 24.35 -18.42
N LYS A 161 -7.00 23.94 -18.75
CA LYS A 161 -7.29 22.65 -19.40
C LYS A 161 -6.38 22.47 -20.62
N GLY A 162 -5.61 21.37 -20.63
CA GLY A 162 -4.66 21.08 -21.70
C GLY A 162 -3.26 21.69 -21.55
N ASP A 163 -2.99 22.54 -20.56
CA ASP A 163 -1.63 23.04 -20.29
C ASP A 163 -0.68 21.89 -19.94
N ILE A 164 0.58 21.99 -20.38
CA ILE A 164 1.62 21.04 -19.98
C ILE A 164 2.07 21.39 -18.54
N ILE A 165 1.80 20.48 -17.60
CA ILE A 165 2.13 20.66 -16.17
C ILE A 165 3.33 19.83 -15.71
N ALA A 166 3.62 18.73 -16.39
CA ALA A 166 4.71 17.82 -16.07
C ALA A 166 5.07 16.95 -17.28
N TYR A 167 6.03 16.05 -17.09
CA TYR A 167 6.43 15.05 -18.08
C TYR A 167 6.43 13.66 -17.45
N SER A 168 5.95 12.65 -18.20
CA SER A 168 5.83 11.27 -17.74
C SER A 168 7.17 10.67 -17.31
N GLY A 169 7.14 9.81 -16.32
CA GLY A 169 8.35 9.27 -15.72
C GLY A 169 8.21 7.83 -15.22
N ASN A 170 9.10 7.50 -14.28
CA ASN A 170 9.15 6.22 -13.58
C ASN A 170 9.68 6.43 -12.14
N ALA A 171 9.40 7.60 -11.54
CA ALA A 171 9.89 7.96 -10.21
C ALA A 171 9.09 7.25 -9.10
N GLY A 172 9.70 7.05 -7.93
CA GLY A 172 9.05 6.41 -6.79
C GLY A 172 8.82 4.91 -6.95
N TYR A 173 7.78 4.36 -6.35
CA TYR A 173 7.46 2.92 -6.46
C TYR A 173 6.70 2.62 -7.75
N SER A 174 7.40 2.61 -8.86
CA SER A 174 6.88 2.31 -10.19
C SER A 174 7.74 1.24 -10.84
N PHE A 175 7.14 0.18 -11.40
CA PHE A 175 7.84 -0.94 -12.04
C PHE A 175 8.15 -0.74 -13.53
N GLY A 176 7.73 0.38 -14.09
CA GLY A 176 7.97 0.75 -15.48
C GLY A 176 7.39 2.11 -15.81
N PRO A 177 7.78 2.75 -16.94
CA PRO A 177 7.26 4.05 -17.34
C PRO A 177 5.73 4.05 -17.48
N HIS A 178 5.04 4.86 -16.68
CA HIS A 178 3.60 5.11 -16.75
C HIS A 178 3.25 6.42 -16.04
N LEU A 179 2.03 6.91 -16.23
CA LEU A 179 1.45 7.99 -15.46
C LEU A 179 0.40 7.40 -14.52
N HIS A 180 0.62 7.51 -13.21
CA HIS A 180 -0.42 7.30 -12.23
C HIS A 180 -1.28 8.56 -12.11
N MET A 181 -2.57 8.46 -12.37
CA MET A 181 -3.49 9.59 -12.29
C MET A 181 -4.68 9.28 -11.37
N GLU A 182 -4.92 10.18 -10.42
CA GLU A 182 -6.06 10.09 -9.53
C GLU A 182 -7.04 11.24 -9.77
N VAL A 183 -8.32 10.98 -9.47
CA VAL A 183 -9.36 11.99 -9.27
C VAL A 183 -9.80 11.90 -7.81
N ARG A 184 -9.83 13.03 -7.13
CA ARG A 184 -10.24 13.12 -5.73
C ARG A 184 -11.34 14.16 -5.56
N HIS A 185 -12.23 13.92 -4.62
CA HIS A 185 -13.15 14.95 -4.15
C HIS A 185 -12.39 15.97 -3.31
N THR A 186 -12.32 17.22 -3.74
CA THR A 186 -11.45 18.26 -3.12
C THR A 186 -11.75 18.47 -1.63
N ALA A 187 -13.03 18.51 -1.24
CA ALA A 187 -13.40 18.82 0.14
C ALA A 187 -13.09 17.68 1.13
N THR A 188 -13.14 16.41 0.69
CA THR A 188 -12.94 15.23 1.57
C THR A 188 -11.61 14.51 1.35
N GLY A 189 -10.98 14.71 0.20
CA GLY A 189 -9.77 13.99 -0.21
C GLY A 189 -10.01 12.55 -0.66
N ASP A 190 -11.27 12.12 -0.75
CA ASP A 190 -11.62 10.76 -1.17
C ASP A 190 -11.19 10.50 -2.61
N ALA A 191 -10.60 9.35 -2.85
CA ALA A 191 -10.33 8.88 -4.20
C ALA A 191 -11.63 8.46 -4.90
N ILE A 192 -11.80 8.88 -6.13
CA ILE A 192 -12.96 8.59 -7.00
C ILE A 192 -12.41 7.90 -8.25
N ASP A 193 -13.15 6.91 -8.77
CA ASP A 193 -12.78 6.22 -10.00
C ASP A 193 -12.61 7.22 -11.17
N PRO A 194 -11.39 7.34 -11.73
CA PRO A 194 -11.16 8.27 -12.83
C PRO A 194 -11.73 7.79 -14.17
N LEU A 195 -11.91 6.47 -14.37
CA LEU A 195 -12.25 5.90 -15.67
C LEU A 195 -13.54 6.47 -16.29
N PRO A 196 -14.63 6.77 -15.52
CA PRO A 196 -15.82 7.43 -16.07
C PRO A 196 -15.57 8.76 -16.77
N TYR A 197 -14.52 9.50 -16.38
CA TYR A 197 -14.16 10.79 -16.96
C TYR A 197 -13.37 10.67 -18.28
N PHE A 198 -12.95 9.47 -18.66
CA PHE A 198 -12.14 9.18 -19.86
C PHE A 198 -12.77 8.16 -20.80
N LYS A 199 -14.07 7.82 -20.60
CA LYS A 199 -14.79 6.80 -21.40
C LYS A 199 -14.80 7.07 -22.90
N SER A 200 -14.74 8.32 -23.34
CA SER A 200 -14.66 8.65 -24.77
C SER A 200 -13.30 8.31 -25.40
N HIS A 201 -12.25 8.12 -24.58
CA HIS A 201 -10.89 7.88 -25.02
C HIS A 201 -10.40 6.45 -24.77
N ILE A 202 -11.12 5.68 -23.98
CA ILE A 202 -10.78 4.30 -23.60
C ILE A 202 -12.01 3.45 -23.85
N SER A 203 -11.85 2.35 -24.54
CA SER A 203 -12.94 1.39 -24.82
C SER A 203 -12.61 0.02 -24.27
N ASP A 204 -13.64 -0.71 -23.88
CA ASP A 204 -13.53 -2.09 -23.45
C ASP A 204 -14.78 -2.89 -23.79
N ASN A 205 -14.60 -4.15 -24.19
CA ASN A 205 -15.66 -5.10 -24.49
C ASN A 205 -15.35 -6.50 -23.94
N VAL A 206 -14.43 -6.61 -22.98
CA VAL A 206 -14.02 -7.87 -22.36
C VAL A 206 -14.62 -7.96 -20.96
N ALA A 207 -15.40 -9.00 -20.72
CA ALA A 207 -16.02 -9.23 -19.42
C ALA A 207 -14.99 -9.74 -18.38
N PRO A 208 -15.14 -9.42 -17.09
CA PRO A 208 -14.35 -9.99 -16.02
C PRO A 208 -14.41 -11.52 -15.99
N MET A 209 -13.36 -12.17 -15.50
CA MET A 209 -13.23 -13.63 -15.49
C MET A 209 -12.95 -14.16 -14.07
N ALA A 210 -13.68 -15.20 -13.68
CA ALA A 210 -13.43 -15.96 -12.47
C ALA A 210 -12.35 -17.02 -12.70
N HIS A 211 -11.46 -17.22 -11.72
CA HIS A 211 -10.40 -18.24 -11.74
C HIS A 211 -10.61 -19.35 -10.72
N SER A 212 -11.18 -18.99 -9.55
CA SER A 212 -11.49 -19.98 -8.51
C SER A 212 -12.75 -19.57 -7.77
N LEU A 213 -13.51 -20.58 -7.34
CA LEU A 213 -14.65 -20.46 -6.43
C LEU A 213 -14.28 -21.12 -5.11
N ILE A 214 -14.49 -20.43 -4.01
CA ILE A 214 -14.11 -20.88 -2.67
C ILE A 214 -15.33 -20.74 -1.74
N LEU A 215 -15.54 -21.73 -0.89
CA LEU A 215 -16.52 -21.66 0.19
C LEU A 215 -15.78 -21.77 1.53
N TYR A 216 -15.92 -20.75 2.39
CA TYR A 216 -15.38 -20.71 3.74
C TYR A 216 -16.50 -21.02 4.72
N PRO A 217 -16.50 -22.20 5.37
CA PRO A 217 -17.43 -22.43 6.48
C PRO A 217 -17.06 -21.54 7.68
N ASP A 218 -18.06 -21.01 8.39
CA ASP A 218 -17.82 -20.46 9.72
C ASP A 218 -17.23 -21.56 10.61
N GLN A 219 -16.16 -21.24 11.32
CA GLN A 219 -15.40 -22.27 12.05
C GLN A 219 -16.22 -22.96 13.14
N SER A 220 -17.22 -22.27 13.71
CA SER A 220 -18.05 -22.79 14.82
C SER A 220 -19.44 -23.22 14.39
N GLN A 221 -19.95 -22.71 13.25
CA GLN A 221 -21.35 -22.82 12.85
C GLN A 221 -21.50 -23.22 11.38
N GLY A 222 -20.44 -23.69 10.72
CA GLY A 222 -20.44 -24.01 9.30
C GLY A 222 -19.67 -25.29 8.97
N SER A 223 -20.11 -25.96 7.89
CA SER A 223 -19.40 -27.09 7.29
C SER A 223 -19.59 -27.06 5.78
N VAL A 224 -18.54 -27.36 5.03
CA VAL A 224 -18.58 -27.53 3.57
C VAL A 224 -17.92 -28.87 3.22
N ASN A 225 -18.61 -29.73 2.47
CA ASN A 225 -18.19 -31.09 2.11
C ASN A 225 -17.73 -31.90 3.33
N GLY A 226 -18.44 -31.73 4.48
CA GLY A 226 -18.16 -32.45 5.73
C GLY A 226 -16.94 -31.95 6.51
N THR A 227 -16.33 -30.82 6.13
CA THR A 227 -15.18 -30.25 6.82
C THR A 227 -15.43 -28.81 7.28
N SER A 228 -14.72 -28.37 8.32
CA SER A 228 -14.65 -26.96 8.76
C SER A 228 -13.57 -26.14 8.03
N ASN A 229 -12.85 -26.75 7.08
CA ASN A 229 -11.86 -26.05 6.27
C ASN A 229 -12.51 -25.47 4.99
N ALA A 230 -11.89 -24.45 4.44
CA ALA A 230 -12.30 -23.91 3.14
C ALA A 230 -12.17 -24.95 2.04
N VAL A 231 -13.14 -24.96 1.12
CA VAL A 231 -13.13 -25.79 -0.08
C VAL A 231 -13.01 -24.88 -1.30
N SER A 232 -11.97 -25.11 -2.10
CA SER A 232 -11.67 -24.32 -3.30
C SER A 232 -11.69 -25.20 -4.55
N VAL A 233 -12.27 -24.68 -5.64
CA VAL A 233 -12.27 -25.31 -6.97
C VAL A 233 -11.81 -24.30 -8.02
N ASN A 234 -11.06 -24.75 -9.02
CA ASN A 234 -10.72 -23.93 -10.17
C ASN A 234 -11.92 -23.79 -11.10
N VAL A 235 -12.13 -22.59 -11.63
CA VAL A 235 -13.18 -22.31 -12.61
C VAL A 235 -12.67 -22.70 -13.99
N LEU A 236 -13.44 -23.57 -14.66
CA LEU A 236 -13.17 -24.06 -16.01
C LEU A 236 -14.35 -23.74 -16.94
N PRO A 237 -14.13 -23.50 -18.23
CA PRO A 237 -15.21 -23.30 -19.19
C PRO A 237 -16.23 -24.45 -19.16
N GLY A 238 -17.52 -24.14 -19.00
CA GLY A 238 -18.59 -25.15 -18.92
C GLY A 238 -18.60 -26.00 -17.64
N GLY A 239 -17.80 -25.63 -16.63
CA GLY A 239 -17.74 -26.34 -15.36
C GLY A 239 -19.05 -26.30 -14.58
N ILE A 240 -19.36 -27.39 -13.86
CA ILE A 240 -20.50 -27.49 -12.95
C ILE A 240 -19.93 -27.58 -11.53
N TYR A 241 -20.37 -26.66 -10.63
CA TYR A 241 -19.84 -26.53 -9.28
C TYR A 241 -20.92 -26.86 -8.26
N ASN A 242 -20.75 -27.99 -7.58
CA ASN A 242 -21.67 -28.47 -6.56
C ASN A 242 -20.94 -28.69 -5.25
N PHE A 243 -21.56 -28.25 -4.15
CA PHE A 243 -21.03 -28.39 -2.80
C PHE A 243 -22.13 -28.93 -1.87
N PHE A 244 -21.73 -29.64 -0.84
CA PHE A 244 -22.61 -30.00 0.27
C PHE A 244 -22.25 -29.13 1.46
N ALA A 245 -23.23 -28.43 2.07
CA ALA A 245 -22.94 -27.59 3.20
C ALA A 245 -24.05 -27.59 4.25
N TRP A 246 -23.70 -27.19 5.45
CA TRP A 246 -24.64 -26.96 6.55
C TRP A 246 -24.19 -25.79 7.41
N GLY A 247 -25.14 -24.97 7.87
CA GLY A 247 -24.90 -23.82 8.71
C GLY A 247 -24.37 -22.62 7.91
N LYS A 248 -23.49 -21.84 8.51
CA LYS A 248 -23.04 -20.54 8.01
C LYS A 248 -21.82 -20.69 7.07
N VAL A 249 -21.93 -20.19 5.86
CA VAL A 249 -20.88 -20.31 4.83
C VAL A 249 -20.69 -18.96 4.14
N TYR A 250 -19.42 -18.57 3.92
CA TYR A 250 -19.05 -17.37 3.18
C TYR A 250 -18.46 -17.76 1.81
N PRO A 251 -19.19 -17.55 0.72
CA PRO A 251 -18.63 -17.73 -0.62
C PRO A 251 -17.57 -16.70 -0.92
N ALA A 252 -16.62 -17.07 -1.74
CA ALA A 252 -15.58 -16.20 -2.25
C ALA A 252 -15.22 -16.54 -3.69
N ILE A 253 -14.65 -15.57 -4.39
CA ILE A 253 -14.18 -15.70 -5.74
C ILE A 253 -12.77 -15.13 -5.88
N ARG A 254 -11.91 -15.79 -6.64
CA ARG A 254 -10.71 -15.19 -7.20
C ARG A 254 -10.97 -14.94 -8.67
N GLY A 255 -10.86 -13.70 -9.09
CA GLY A 255 -11.14 -13.30 -10.46
C GLY A 255 -10.52 -11.95 -10.76
N ASN A 256 -10.46 -11.62 -12.03
CA ASN A 256 -9.89 -10.37 -12.54
C ASN A 256 -10.74 -9.84 -13.69
N ASP A 257 -10.57 -8.56 -13.94
CA ASP A 257 -11.04 -7.90 -15.14
C ASP A 257 -9.92 -7.79 -16.18
N TYR A 258 -10.27 -7.59 -17.45
CA TYR A 258 -9.38 -7.51 -18.60
C TYR A 258 -9.88 -6.42 -19.55
N MET A 259 -9.01 -5.88 -20.38
CA MET A 259 -9.39 -4.88 -21.40
C MET A 259 -8.94 -5.30 -22.79
N SER A 260 -9.67 -4.84 -23.81
CA SER A 260 -9.57 -5.32 -25.18
C SER A 260 -8.21 -5.17 -25.83
N GLU A 261 -7.52 -4.06 -25.62
CA GLU A 261 -6.32 -3.68 -26.40
C GLU A 261 -5.00 -4.02 -25.68
N VAL A 262 -5.05 -4.53 -24.47
CA VAL A 262 -3.86 -4.72 -23.61
C VAL A 262 -3.94 -5.99 -22.77
N GLN A 263 -2.80 -6.65 -22.56
CA GLN A 263 -2.71 -7.88 -21.78
C GLN A 263 -2.43 -7.58 -20.29
N ASN A 264 -3.16 -6.63 -19.71
CA ASN A 264 -3.06 -6.33 -18.28
C ASN A 264 -4.22 -6.96 -17.52
N VAL A 265 -4.00 -7.14 -16.22
CA VAL A 265 -4.98 -7.69 -15.29
C VAL A 265 -5.49 -6.55 -14.42
N TYR A 266 -6.81 -6.45 -14.25
CA TYR A 266 -7.46 -5.36 -13.54
C TYR A 266 -8.34 -5.85 -12.39
N GLY A 267 -8.71 -4.93 -11.49
CA GLY A 267 -9.69 -5.18 -10.44
C GLY A 267 -11.12 -5.21 -10.97
N ILE A 268 -11.96 -6.07 -10.40
CA ILE A 268 -13.39 -6.17 -10.73
C ILE A 268 -14.13 -5.01 -10.04
N LYS A 269 -14.87 -4.21 -10.79
CA LYS A 269 -15.62 -3.06 -10.24
C LYS A 269 -16.81 -3.49 -9.40
N HIS A 270 -17.70 -4.32 -9.96
CA HIS A 270 -18.91 -4.79 -9.27
C HIS A 270 -18.84 -6.30 -9.05
N LEU A 271 -19.08 -6.73 -7.83
CA LEU A 271 -19.20 -8.14 -7.47
C LEU A 271 -20.54 -8.35 -6.76
N ILE A 272 -21.37 -9.23 -7.32
CA ILE A 272 -22.71 -9.53 -6.81
C ILE A 272 -22.81 -11.00 -6.53
N LEU A 273 -23.44 -11.39 -5.40
CA LEU A 273 -23.84 -12.76 -5.12
C LEU A 273 -25.37 -12.82 -5.04
N LYS A 274 -25.96 -13.73 -5.78
CA LYS A 274 -27.38 -14.09 -5.66
C LYS A 274 -27.52 -15.51 -5.11
N VAL A 275 -28.56 -15.71 -4.31
CA VAL A 275 -28.99 -17.02 -3.81
C VAL A 275 -30.48 -17.15 -4.10
N ASP A 276 -30.90 -18.20 -4.82
CA ASP A 276 -32.27 -18.40 -5.25
C ASP A 276 -32.88 -17.14 -5.91
N SER A 277 -32.10 -16.52 -6.81
CA SER A 277 -32.39 -15.25 -7.50
C SER A 277 -32.43 -14.00 -6.61
N THR A 278 -32.31 -14.11 -5.30
CA THR A 278 -32.24 -12.97 -4.39
C THR A 278 -30.80 -12.47 -4.28
N GLU A 279 -30.61 -11.16 -4.45
CA GLU A 279 -29.30 -10.54 -4.20
C GLU A 279 -29.02 -10.52 -2.71
N VAL A 280 -27.96 -11.21 -2.28
CA VAL A 280 -27.54 -11.30 -0.87
C VAL A 280 -26.29 -10.49 -0.57
N TYR A 281 -25.51 -10.18 -1.59
CA TYR A 281 -24.31 -9.37 -1.47
C TYR A 281 -24.09 -8.57 -2.74
N ARG A 282 -23.74 -7.28 -2.58
CA ARG A 282 -23.25 -6.41 -3.67
C ARG A 282 -22.13 -5.53 -3.17
N ARG A 283 -21.05 -5.51 -3.89
CA ARG A 283 -19.92 -4.60 -3.70
C ARG A 283 -19.64 -3.84 -4.98
N THR A 284 -19.40 -2.53 -4.85
CA THR A 284 -18.94 -1.66 -5.93
C THR A 284 -17.77 -0.82 -5.47
N ILE A 285 -16.67 -0.80 -6.23
CA ILE A 285 -15.49 0.03 -5.93
C ILE A 285 -15.51 1.22 -6.89
N ASP A 286 -16.01 2.36 -6.43
CA ASP A 286 -16.08 3.62 -7.20
C ASP A 286 -15.56 4.83 -6.42
N ARG A 287 -15.45 4.73 -5.09
CA ARG A 287 -14.96 5.78 -4.20
C ARG A 287 -14.48 5.18 -2.88
N PHE A 288 -13.39 5.70 -2.33
CA PHE A 288 -12.95 5.36 -0.97
C PHE A 288 -12.13 6.47 -0.34
N ARG A 289 -12.10 6.48 1.00
CA ARG A 289 -11.19 7.33 1.78
C ARG A 289 -9.79 6.77 1.73
N MET A 290 -8.80 7.62 1.45
CA MET A 290 -7.39 7.21 1.42
C MET A 290 -6.91 6.64 2.76
N GLU A 291 -7.41 7.15 3.89
CA GLU A 291 -7.10 6.65 5.24
C GLU A 291 -7.68 5.26 5.50
N ALA A 292 -8.79 4.92 4.84
CA ALA A 292 -9.48 3.63 4.98
C ALA A 292 -9.00 2.58 3.98
N THR A 293 -8.02 2.89 3.14
CA THR A 293 -7.55 2.00 2.06
C THR A 293 -7.07 0.62 2.56
N ARG A 294 -6.58 0.53 3.83
CA ARG A 294 -6.22 -0.76 4.46
C ARG A 294 -7.41 -1.69 4.69
N ALA A 295 -8.66 -1.17 4.59
CA ALA A 295 -9.87 -1.99 4.67
C ALA A 295 -9.95 -3.05 3.55
N ILE A 296 -9.13 -2.94 2.51
CA ILE A 296 -8.92 -4.00 1.51
C ILE A 296 -8.62 -5.36 2.17
N ASN A 297 -7.94 -5.37 3.32
CA ASN A 297 -7.63 -6.59 4.05
C ASN A 297 -8.88 -7.29 4.65
N THR A 298 -10.04 -6.62 4.64
CA THR A 298 -11.34 -7.21 5.02
C THR A 298 -12.17 -7.64 3.81
N LEU A 299 -11.71 -7.33 2.61
CA LEU A 299 -12.36 -7.73 1.36
C LEU A 299 -11.95 -9.13 0.93
N VAL A 300 -10.78 -9.57 1.38
CA VAL A 300 -10.17 -10.84 0.97
C VAL A 300 -9.91 -11.71 2.19
N ASN A 301 -9.83 -13.01 2.00
CA ASN A 301 -9.36 -13.89 3.07
C ASN A 301 -7.89 -13.57 3.36
N TYR A 302 -7.66 -12.84 4.47
CA TYR A 302 -6.34 -12.33 4.82
C TYR A 302 -5.32 -13.43 5.13
N LYS A 303 -5.78 -14.58 5.64
CA LYS A 303 -4.94 -15.77 5.87
C LYS A 303 -4.43 -16.34 4.55
N ASP A 304 -5.29 -16.48 3.55
CA ASP A 304 -4.91 -16.97 2.23
C ASP A 304 -3.97 -15.99 1.53
N LEU A 305 -4.24 -14.70 1.64
CA LEU A 305 -3.36 -13.66 1.11
C LEU A 305 -1.95 -13.74 1.72
N ASN A 306 -1.84 -13.89 3.04
CA ASN A 306 -0.54 -13.99 3.72
C ASN A 306 0.22 -15.29 3.42
N SER A 307 -0.49 -16.41 3.23
CA SER A 307 0.12 -17.73 3.05
C SER A 307 0.46 -18.05 1.60
N SER A 308 -0.38 -17.63 0.65
CA SER A 308 -0.28 -18.01 -0.76
C SER A 308 -0.27 -16.85 -1.74
N GLY A 309 -0.48 -15.60 -1.27
CA GLY A 309 -0.62 -14.43 -2.14
C GLY A 309 -1.93 -14.39 -2.92
N ASN A 310 -2.90 -15.24 -2.60
CA ASN A 310 -4.17 -15.31 -3.32
C ASN A 310 -5.16 -14.24 -2.84
N TRP A 311 -5.67 -13.47 -3.76
CA TRP A 311 -6.70 -12.45 -3.54
C TRP A 311 -8.10 -13.08 -3.63
N ASN A 312 -8.45 -13.93 -2.66
CA ASN A 312 -9.77 -14.56 -2.58
C ASN A 312 -10.77 -13.57 -1.99
N MET A 313 -11.54 -12.90 -2.84
CA MET A 313 -12.55 -11.90 -2.44
C MET A 313 -13.76 -12.63 -1.87
N HIS A 314 -13.99 -12.51 -0.56
CA HIS A 314 -15.12 -13.13 0.12
C HIS A 314 -16.27 -12.15 0.34
N THR A 315 -17.44 -12.69 0.66
CA THR A 315 -18.65 -11.89 0.92
C THR A 315 -18.77 -11.45 2.39
N HIS A 316 -17.91 -11.95 3.29
CA HIS A 316 -17.96 -11.56 4.71
C HIS A 316 -17.80 -10.05 4.89
N THR A 317 -18.72 -9.46 5.66
CA THR A 317 -18.74 -8.02 5.97
C THR A 317 -18.54 -7.84 7.48
N PRO A 318 -17.39 -7.31 7.95
CA PRO A 318 -17.16 -7.06 9.36
C PRO A 318 -18.16 -6.07 9.97
N LEU A 319 -18.45 -6.20 11.26
CA LEU A 319 -19.38 -5.34 11.99
C LEU A 319 -19.00 -3.85 11.94
N SER A 320 -17.72 -3.53 11.84
CA SER A 320 -17.24 -2.17 11.68
C SER A 320 -17.55 -1.53 10.32
N GLN A 321 -18.00 -2.34 9.33
CA GLN A 321 -18.27 -1.90 7.95
C GLN A 321 -17.17 -0.99 7.37
N PRO A 322 -15.91 -1.39 7.38
CA PRO A 322 -14.80 -0.49 7.04
C PRO A 322 -14.77 -0.08 5.57
N LEU A 323 -15.49 -0.80 4.70
CA LEU A 323 -15.62 -0.52 3.28
C LEU A 323 -16.75 0.49 2.97
N GLY A 324 -17.60 0.79 3.97
CA GLY A 324 -18.65 1.83 3.85
C GLY A 324 -19.57 1.62 2.65
N SER A 325 -19.72 2.67 1.83
CA SER A 325 -20.60 2.66 0.65
C SER A 325 -20.20 1.68 -0.46
N MET A 326 -19.00 1.11 -0.41
CA MET A 326 -18.62 0.05 -1.37
C MET A 326 -19.48 -1.20 -1.22
N ILE A 327 -19.98 -1.49 -0.01
CA ILE A 327 -20.90 -2.61 0.25
C ILE A 327 -22.33 -2.08 0.20
N GLU A 328 -23.00 -2.33 -0.91
CA GLU A 328 -24.38 -1.85 -1.14
C GLU A 328 -25.41 -2.80 -0.53
N THR A 329 -25.16 -4.10 -0.64
CA THR A 329 -26.02 -5.15 -0.07
C THR A 329 -25.15 -6.15 0.69
N SER A 330 -25.52 -6.46 1.93
CA SER A 330 -24.93 -7.55 2.71
C SER A 330 -25.98 -8.09 3.68
N LEU A 331 -26.63 -9.18 3.29
CA LEU A 331 -27.58 -9.87 4.15
C LEU A 331 -26.82 -10.86 5.05
N GLY A 332 -27.14 -10.85 6.35
CA GLY A 332 -26.54 -11.78 7.29
C GLY A 332 -24.99 -11.72 7.32
N ASP A 333 -24.40 -10.53 7.35
CA ASP A 333 -22.95 -10.30 7.31
C ASP A 333 -22.24 -10.89 6.06
N GLY A 334 -23.00 -11.11 4.96
CA GLY A 334 -22.50 -11.69 3.72
C GLY A 334 -22.44 -13.23 3.71
N ALA A 335 -22.92 -13.89 4.75
CA ALA A 335 -23.01 -15.35 4.79
C ALA A 335 -24.27 -15.90 4.13
N ILE A 336 -24.17 -17.10 3.58
CA ILE A 336 -25.32 -17.94 3.25
C ILE A 336 -25.58 -18.88 4.45
N ASN A 337 -26.80 -18.86 5.00
CA ASN A 337 -27.18 -19.77 6.09
C ASN A 337 -27.91 -20.96 5.50
N ILE A 338 -27.25 -22.11 5.47
CA ILE A 338 -27.79 -23.38 4.97
C ILE A 338 -28.47 -24.11 6.11
N THR A 339 -29.80 -24.06 6.18
CA THR A 339 -30.61 -24.61 7.27
C THR A 339 -31.60 -25.68 6.84
N GLU A 340 -31.76 -25.88 5.52
CA GLU A 340 -32.70 -26.82 4.93
C GLU A 340 -31.98 -27.83 4.01
N THR A 341 -32.49 -29.06 3.96
CA THR A 341 -31.98 -30.11 3.06
C THR A 341 -32.56 -29.98 1.65
N ARG A 342 -32.15 -28.91 0.97
CA ARG A 342 -32.55 -28.61 -0.42
C ARG A 342 -31.37 -28.03 -1.20
N PRO A 343 -31.48 -27.95 -2.54
CA PRO A 343 -30.51 -27.16 -3.29
C PRO A 343 -30.73 -25.67 -3.06
N TYR A 344 -29.62 -24.92 -2.95
CA TYR A 344 -29.55 -23.46 -2.99
C TYR A 344 -28.83 -23.09 -4.29
N HIS A 345 -29.51 -22.40 -5.19
CA HIS A 345 -28.95 -21.97 -6.47
C HIS A 345 -28.26 -20.63 -6.29
N CYS A 346 -26.95 -20.64 -6.43
CA CYS A 346 -26.09 -19.48 -6.19
C CYS A 346 -25.47 -19.01 -7.50
N GLU A 347 -25.21 -17.70 -7.60
CA GLU A 347 -24.56 -17.10 -8.76
C GLU A 347 -23.72 -15.92 -8.35
N PHE A 348 -22.41 -15.94 -8.65
CA PHE A 348 -21.60 -14.73 -8.67
C PHE A 348 -21.73 -14.03 -10.01
N ILE A 349 -21.94 -12.69 -9.99
CA ILE A 349 -21.96 -11.84 -11.18
C ILE A 349 -20.86 -10.81 -11.00
N MET A 350 -19.99 -10.68 -12.00
CA MET A 350 -18.90 -9.72 -12.08
C MET A 350 -19.20 -8.75 -13.21
N ILE A 351 -19.02 -7.45 -12.96
CA ILE A 351 -19.29 -6.41 -13.97
C ILE A 351 -18.14 -5.38 -13.90
N ASP A 352 -17.67 -4.93 -15.05
CA ASP A 352 -16.68 -3.86 -15.19
C ASP A 352 -17.31 -2.46 -15.26
N GLU A 353 -16.51 -1.43 -15.55
CA GLU A 353 -16.99 -0.03 -15.73
C GLU A 353 -17.81 0.15 -17.00
N TYR A 354 -17.64 -0.66 -18.04
CA TYR A 354 -18.34 -0.55 -19.33
C TYR A 354 -19.64 -1.33 -19.35
N GLY A 355 -19.92 -2.13 -18.30
CA GLY A 355 -21.10 -2.99 -18.20
C GLY A 355 -20.89 -4.37 -18.80
N ASN A 356 -19.67 -4.71 -19.25
CA ASN A 356 -19.37 -6.09 -19.63
C ASN A 356 -19.48 -6.96 -18.40
N SER A 357 -20.18 -8.10 -18.52
CA SER A 357 -20.50 -8.94 -17.38
C SER A 357 -20.28 -10.42 -17.65
N SER A 358 -19.88 -11.12 -16.62
CA SER A 358 -19.85 -12.59 -16.60
C SER A 358 -20.49 -13.12 -15.33
N SER A 359 -21.00 -14.35 -15.39
CA SER A 359 -21.59 -15.02 -14.25
C SER A 359 -20.97 -16.40 -13.99
N LEU A 360 -20.95 -16.78 -12.71
CA LEU A 360 -20.48 -18.08 -12.24
C LEU A 360 -21.58 -18.72 -11.40
N PRO A 361 -22.43 -19.58 -11.99
CA PRO A 361 -23.43 -20.34 -11.26
C PRO A 361 -22.79 -21.50 -10.48
N PHE A 362 -23.33 -21.79 -9.30
CA PHE A 362 -22.98 -22.95 -8.48
C PHE A 362 -24.15 -23.36 -7.60
N THR A 363 -24.15 -24.61 -7.14
CA THR A 363 -25.21 -25.13 -6.28
C THR A 363 -24.65 -25.60 -4.95
N ILE A 364 -25.29 -25.21 -3.85
CA ILE A 364 -25.03 -25.73 -2.52
C ILE A 364 -26.20 -26.61 -2.12
N TYR A 365 -25.94 -27.91 -1.92
CA TYR A 365 -26.93 -28.84 -1.39
C TYR A 365 -26.86 -28.81 0.13
N GLY A 366 -27.96 -28.44 0.78
CA GLY A 366 -28.07 -28.50 2.22
C GLY A 366 -27.98 -29.93 2.72
N GLN A 367 -26.93 -30.26 3.44
CA GLN A 367 -26.72 -31.58 4.02
C GLN A 367 -26.35 -31.42 5.49
N LYS A 368 -27.27 -31.83 6.36
CA LYS A 368 -27.10 -31.72 7.80
C LYS A 368 -25.84 -32.44 8.26
N THR A 369 -24.92 -31.70 8.86
CA THR A 369 -23.64 -32.20 9.36
C THR A 369 -23.38 -31.60 10.73
N ALA A 370 -22.78 -32.37 11.64
CA ALA A 370 -22.33 -31.85 12.92
C ALA A 370 -21.16 -30.88 12.70
N PHE A 371 -21.16 -29.79 13.44
CA PHE A 371 -20.03 -28.83 13.40
C PHE A 371 -18.83 -29.37 14.19
N ALA A 372 -17.65 -29.03 13.75
CA ALA A 372 -16.45 -29.32 14.51
C ALA A 372 -16.51 -28.57 15.85
N SER A 373 -16.14 -29.26 16.94
CA SER A 373 -15.97 -28.60 18.23
C SER A 373 -14.76 -27.65 18.13
N THR A 374 -15.00 -26.35 18.21
CA THR A 374 -13.92 -25.37 18.27
C THR A 374 -13.49 -25.15 19.71
N GLN A 375 -12.19 -25.07 19.96
CA GLN A 375 -11.68 -24.62 21.24
C GLN A 375 -12.04 -23.14 21.42
N PRO A 376 -12.42 -22.71 22.62
CA PRO A 376 -12.62 -21.30 22.90
C PRO A 376 -11.38 -20.49 22.52
N PRO A 377 -11.55 -19.29 21.96
CA PRO A 377 -10.41 -18.43 21.66
C PRO A 377 -9.58 -18.16 22.93
N THR A 378 -8.27 -18.27 22.81
CA THR A 378 -7.32 -17.97 23.89
C THR A 378 -6.92 -16.51 23.90
N GLY A 379 -6.46 -16.03 25.04
CA GLY A 379 -5.97 -14.66 25.18
C GLY A 379 -7.03 -13.65 25.61
N LYS A 380 -6.62 -12.40 25.66
CA LYS A 380 -7.48 -11.28 26.08
C LYS A 380 -8.34 -10.82 24.92
N LEU A 381 -9.65 -10.69 25.16
CA LEU A 381 -10.56 -10.06 24.20
C LEU A 381 -10.28 -8.55 24.15
N ILE A 382 -9.91 -8.05 22.97
CA ILE A 382 -9.76 -6.63 22.66
C ILE A 382 -10.96 -6.22 21.81
N LYS A 383 -11.75 -5.28 22.34
CA LYS A 383 -12.96 -4.81 21.67
C LYS A 383 -12.63 -3.73 20.62
N LEU A 384 -13.31 -3.80 19.49
CA LEU A 384 -13.20 -2.85 18.39
C LEU A 384 -13.33 -1.37 18.82
N ASN A 385 -14.31 -1.07 19.66
CA ASN A 385 -14.74 0.30 19.97
C ASN A 385 -14.13 0.86 21.27
N THR A 386 -13.11 0.22 21.82
CA THR A 386 -12.47 0.66 23.09
C THR A 386 -10.96 0.78 22.92
N ASN A 387 -10.38 1.65 23.76
CA ASN A 387 -8.94 1.59 24.00
C ASN A 387 -8.68 0.48 25.01
N ASP A 388 -7.68 -0.34 24.76
CA ASP A 388 -7.32 -1.42 25.68
C ASP A 388 -5.80 -1.54 25.84
N ASN A 389 -5.40 -2.06 27.00
CA ASN A 389 -4.00 -2.25 27.36
C ASN A 389 -3.76 -3.71 27.73
N TYR A 390 -2.64 -4.25 27.29
CA TYR A 390 -2.17 -5.57 27.66
C TYR A 390 -0.74 -5.48 28.17
N SER A 391 -0.42 -6.14 29.28
CA SER A 391 0.94 -6.18 29.82
C SER A 391 1.28 -7.58 30.32
N ILE A 392 2.46 -8.05 29.94
CA ILE A 392 3.02 -9.32 30.40
C ILE A 392 4.54 -9.22 30.45
N GLY A 393 5.16 -9.54 31.60
CA GLY A 393 6.59 -9.40 31.78
C GLY A 393 7.06 -7.97 31.48
N GLY A 394 8.00 -7.83 30.55
CA GLY A 394 8.50 -6.53 30.08
C GLY A 394 7.75 -5.92 28.89
N LEU A 395 6.68 -6.58 28.41
CA LEU A 395 5.90 -6.10 27.28
C LEU A 395 4.72 -5.25 27.75
N LYS A 396 4.46 -4.13 27.03
CA LYS A 396 3.20 -3.38 27.12
C LYS A 396 2.67 -3.14 25.72
N LEU A 397 1.38 -3.43 25.51
CA LEU A 397 0.63 -3.18 24.30
C LEU A 397 -0.48 -2.17 24.60
N ASN A 398 -0.64 -1.19 23.72
CA ASN A 398 -1.77 -0.27 23.76
C ASN A 398 -2.52 -0.37 22.43
N PHE A 399 -3.72 -0.92 22.49
CA PHE A 399 -4.65 -0.99 21.38
C PHE A 399 -5.58 0.21 21.46
N TYR A 400 -5.66 0.95 20.38
CA TYR A 400 -6.56 2.11 20.28
C TYR A 400 -7.88 1.69 19.65
N GLN A 401 -8.94 2.40 19.96
CA GLN A 401 -10.23 2.25 19.28
C GLN A 401 -10.02 2.22 17.76
N GLY A 402 -10.61 1.25 17.08
CA GLY A 402 -10.46 1.03 15.64
C GLY A 402 -9.10 0.44 15.21
N CYS A 403 -8.33 -0.17 16.12
CA CYS A 403 -7.15 -0.96 15.75
C CYS A 403 -7.49 -2.16 14.88
N PHE A 404 -8.66 -2.74 15.09
CA PHE A 404 -9.16 -3.93 14.41
C PHE A 404 -10.46 -3.62 13.66
N TYR A 405 -10.89 -4.52 12.81
CA TYR A 405 -12.16 -4.42 12.08
C TYR A 405 -13.32 -5.10 12.82
N GLU A 406 -13.01 -5.90 13.82
CA GLU A 406 -13.93 -6.64 14.69
C GLU A 406 -13.27 -6.91 16.06
N ASP A 407 -13.99 -7.49 16.97
CA ASP A 407 -13.44 -7.88 18.28
C ASP A 407 -12.42 -9.01 18.09
N VAL A 408 -11.25 -8.93 18.72
CA VAL A 408 -10.13 -9.85 18.52
C VAL A 408 -9.61 -10.38 19.84
N HIS A 409 -9.41 -11.70 19.93
CA HIS A 409 -8.67 -12.30 21.04
C HIS A 409 -7.16 -12.24 20.74
N VAL A 410 -6.41 -11.63 21.66
CA VAL A 410 -4.96 -11.48 21.54
C VAL A 410 -4.28 -12.34 22.61
N ASP A 411 -3.67 -13.42 22.18
CA ASP A 411 -2.80 -14.24 23.02
C ASP A 411 -1.37 -13.70 22.95
N VAL A 412 -0.63 -13.77 24.06
CA VAL A 412 0.76 -13.35 24.13
C VAL A 412 1.58 -14.41 24.85
N LYS A 413 2.63 -14.89 24.19
CA LYS A 413 3.59 -15.83 24.76
C LYS A 413 4.94 -15.14 24.91
N GLN A 414 5.51 -15.23 26.11
CA GLN A 414 6.84 -14.75 26.41
C GLN A 414 7.84 -15.92 26.37
N ASN A 415 8.92 -15.74 25.63
CA ASN A 415 10.04 -16.67 25.56
C ASN A 415 11.30 -15.95 26.01
N THR A 416 11.92 -16.43 27.08
CA THR A 416 13.22 -15.93 27.53
C THR A 416 14.32 -16.57 26.68
N ASN A 417 15.18 -15.76 26.09
CA ASN A 417 16.35 -16.23 25.32
C ASN A 417 17.53 -15.29 25.50
N THR A 418 18.73 -15.75 25.14
CA THR A 418 19.99 -15.00 25.25
C THR A 418 20.43 -14.36 23.92
N LEU A 419 19.67 -14.55 22.83
CA LEU A 419 20.00 -14.04 21.51
C LEU A 419 19.65 -12.54 21.35
N TYR A 420 18.77 -12.04 22.20
CA TYR A 420 18.26 -10.69 22.16
C TYR A 420 18.47 -9.98 23.51
N LEU A 421 18.31 -8.68 23.51
CA LEU A 421 18.48 -7.83 24.70
C LEU A 421 17.22 -7.73 25.57
N ALA A 422 16.18 -8.39 25.15
CA ALA A 422 14.92 -8.53 25.84
C ALA A 422 14.33 -9.91 25.59
N SER A 423 13.38 -10.33 26.42
CA SER A 423 12.54 -11.48 26.12
C SER A 423 11.88 -11.32 24.75
N THR A 424 11.62 -12.43 24.08
CA THR A 424 10.87 -12.46 22.83
C THR A 424 9.40 -12.66 23.11
N TYR A 425 8.54 -11.87 22.45
CA TYR A 425 7.09 -11.92 22.65
C TYR A 425 6.40 -12.29 21.34
N SER A 426 5.72 -13.44 21.34
CA SER A 426 4.81 -13.82 20.25
C SER A 426 3.44 -13.23 20.55
N ILE A 427 2.95 -12.32 19.71
CA ILE A 427 1.74 -11.52 19.93
C ILE A 427 0.72 -11.88 18.86
N GLY A 428 -0.47 -12.35 19.28
CA GLY A 428 -1.61 -12.62 18.42
C GLY A 428 -1.33 -13.55 17.23
N ASP A 429 -2.26 -13.58 16.28
CA ASP A 429 -2.13 -14.31 14.99
C ASP A 429 -1.78 -13.32 13.86
N ASP A 430 -0.66 -13.55 13.16
CA ASP A 430 -0.22 -12.75 12.01
C ASP A 430 -1.24 -12.71 10.85
N ASN A 431 -2.22 -13.60 10.86
CA ASN A 431 -3.35 -13.60 9.93
C ASN A 431 -4.52 -12.69 10.35
N THR A 432 -4.41 -11.98 11.46
CA THR A 432 -5.39 -10.97 11.86
C THR A 432 -5.09 -9.64 11.17
N PRO A 433 -5.99 -9.11 10.33
CA PRO A 433 -5.79 -7.81 9.70
C PRO A 433 -5.90 -6.69 10.74
N ILE A 434 -4.91 -5.80 10.74
CA ILE A 434 -4.85 -4.64 11.65
C ILE A 434 -5.18 -3.38 10.87
N ALA A 435 -6.22 -2.67 11.27
CA ALA A 435 -6.70 -1.45 10.63
C ALA A 435 -5.76 -0.27 10.88
N ARG A 436 -5.28 -0.12 12.13
CA ARG A 436 -4.42 0.99 12.58
C ARG A 436 -3.28 0.46 13.44
N PRO A 437 -2.10 1.08 13.37
CA PRO A 437 -0.99 0.68 14.22
C PRO A 437 -1.35 0.71 15.71
N TYR A 438 -0.96 -0.32 16.44
CA TYR A 438 -0.97 -0.33 17.90
C TYR A 438 0.42 -0.04 18.45
N ARG A 439 0.48 0.51 19.68
CA ARG A 439 1.74 0.79 20.34
C ARG A 439 2.27 -0.45 21.03
N ILE A 440 3.54 -0.76 20.79
CA ILE A 440 4.30 -1.81 21.46
C ILE A 440 5.46 -1.18 22.24
N GLU A 441 5.65 -1.60 23.50
CA GLU A 441 6.78 -1.24 24.35
C GLU A 441 7.41 -2.51 24.91
N ILE A 442 8.70 -2.72 24.66
CA ILE A 442 9.46 -3.86 25.18
C ILE A 442 10.59 -3.34 26.05
N LYS A 443 10.55 -3.69 27.34
CA LYS A 443 11.61 -3.38 28.30
C LYS A 443 12.88 -4.14 27.93
N ILE A 444 14.01 -3.45 28.01
CA ILE A 444 15.33 -4.04 27.81
C ILE A 444 15.76 -4.72 29.11
N ASP A 445 16.06 -6.02 29.08
CA ASP A 445 16.39 -6.81 30.27
C ASP A 445 17.79 -6.45 30.81
N ASN A 446 18.72 -6.12 29.90
CA ASN A 446 20.08 -5.70 30.24
C ASN A 446 20.46 -4.44 29.46
N ASP A 447 20.13 -3.26 30.01
CA ASP A 447 20.36 -1.95 29.40
C ASP A 447 21.79 -1.42 29.67
N THR A 448 22.81 -2.10 29.15
CA THR A 448 24.22 -1.78 29.39
C THR A 448 24.87 -0.91 28.31
N ILE A 449 24.25 -0.73 27.15
CA ILE A 449 24.82 0.03 26.03
C ILE A 449 24.70 1.52 26.31
N ALA A 450 25.85 2.21 26.35
CA ALA A 450 25.89 3.65 26.66
C ALA A 450 25.15 4.49 25.61
N ASP A 451 25.38 4.25 24.33
CA ASP A 451 24.70 4.91 23.23
C ASP A 451 23.34 4.23 22.94
N LYS A 452 22.28 4.82 23.48
CA LYS A 452 20.91 4.30 23.40
C LYS A 452 20.34 4.31 21.97
N SER A 453 20.95 5.06 21.05
CA SER A 453 20.54 5.07 19.63
C SER A 453 20.81 3.75 18.94
N LYS A 454 21.70 2.90 19.46
CA LYS A 454 22.05 1.59 18.88
C LYS A 454 21.00 0.51 19.11
N TYR A 455 20.07 0.73 20.03
CA TYR A 455 18.96 -0.21 20.23
C TYR A 455 17.96 -0.13 19.08
N CYS A 456 17.47 -1.30 18.68
CA CYS A 456 16.50 -1.45 17.62
C CYS A 456 15.48 -2.54 17.98
N MET A 457 14.19 -2.31 17.73
CA MET A 457 13.18 -3.37 17.84
C MET A 457 13.24 -4.24 16.58
N ALA A 458 13.13 -5.54 16.75
CA ALA A 458 13.09 -6.51 15.68
C ALA A 458 11.74 -7.25 15.65
N ARG A 459 11.15 -7.41 14.47
CA ARG A 459 10.13 -8.41 14.20
C ARG A 459 10.80 -9.66 13.65
N ILE A 460 10.51 -10.80 14.26
CA ILE A 460 11.17 -12.07 14.00
C ILE A 460 10.20 -12.97 13.20
N LYS A 461 10.72 -13.64 12.17
CA LYS A 461 9.98 -14.65 11.41
C LYS A 461 10.91 -15.82 11.09
N GLY A 462 10.82 -16.87 11.90
CA GLY A 462 11.78 -17.99 11.84
C GLY A 462 13.21 -17.52 12.11
N GLN A 463 14.12 -17.73 11.17
CA GLN A 463 15.51 -17.28 11.29
C GLN A 463 15.73 -15.82 10.84
N ASN A 464 14.74 -15.22 10.19
CA ASN A 464 14.84 -13.86 9.68
C ASN A 464 14.38 -12.85 10.73
N LYS A 465 15.05 -11.70 10.78
CA LYS A 465 14.65 -10.54 11.58
C LYS A 465 14.59 -9.30 10.70
N ASN A 466 13.54 -8.52 10.91
CA ASN A 466 13.37 -7.23 10.24
C ASN A 466 13.34 -6.13 11.29
N ALA A 467 14.06 -5.06 11.05
CA ALA A 467 14.03 -3.91 11.92
C ALA A 467 12.63 -3.25 11.92
N VAL A 468 12.22 -2.82 13.09
CA VAL A 468 11.01 -2.03 13.29
C VAL A 468 11.45 -0.64 13.71
N TYR A 469 10.95 0.38 13.01
CA TYR A 469 11.20 1.76 13.42
C TYR A 469 10.74 1.98 14.85
N SER A 470 11.67 2.26 15.74
CA SER A 470 11.46 2.29 17.18
C SER A 470 12.36 3.31 17.84
N ARG A 471 12.01 3.72 19.07
CA ARG A 471 12.78 4.68 19.85
C ARG A 471 13.00 4.16 21.26
N TYR A 472 14.19 4.40 21.78
CA TYR A 472 14.49 4.17 23.18
C TYR A 472 13.74 5.19 24.07
N LYS A 473 13.07 4.70 25.11
CA LYS A 473 12.40 5.53 26.11
C LYS A 473 12.45 4.81 27.48
N ASN A 474 13.17 5.40 28.44
CA ASN A 474 13.19 4.95 29.85
C ASN A 474 13.44 3.43 30.03
N GLY A 475 14.47 2.89 29.40
CA GLY A 475 14.83 1.47 29.53
C GLY A 475 14.00 0.50 28.67
N ALA A 476 13.23 1.02 27.72
CA ALA A 476 12.41 0.23 26.81
C ALA A 476 12.52 0.74 25.36
N MET A 477 12.27 -0.13 24.41
CA MET A 477 12.03 0.24 23.01
C MET A 477 10.54 0.40 22.76
N VAL A 478 10.16 1.49 22.10
CA VAL A 478 8.76 1.83 21.78
C VAL A 478 8.59 1.94 20.27
N ALA A 479 7.56 1.29 19.74
CA ALA A 479 7.19 1.33 18.32
C ALA A 479 5.68 1.38 18.14
N TYR A 480 5.26 1.72 16.90
CA TYR A 480 3.89 1.56 16.41
C TYR A 480 3.91 0.54 15.27
N VAL A 481 3.17 -0.54 15.41
CA VAL A 481 3.21 -1.68 14.49
C VAL A 481 1.81 -2.05 13.98
N SER A 482 1.74 -2.50 12.72
CA SER A 482 0.49 -2.85 12.02
C SER A 482 0.39 -4.34 11.71
N ARG A 483 1.15 -5.17 12.40
CA ARG A 483 1.12 -6.62 12.28
C ARG A 483 1.31 -7.27 13.64
N PHE A 484 0.69 -8.41 13.85
CA PHE A 484 1.05 -9.32 14.91
C PHE A 484 2.31 -10.12 14.55
N GLY A 485 2.77 -10.97 15.45
CA GLY A 485 3.93 -11.82 15.28
C GLY A 485 4.89 -11.73 16.44
N GLU A 486 6.14 -12.08 16.19
CA GLU A 486 7.17 -12.20 17.22
C GLU A 486 8.06 -10.96 17.22
N TYR A 487 8.28 -10.38 18.43
CA TYR A 487 9.05 -9.15 18.62
C TYR A 487 10.05 -9.28 19.76
N SER A 488 11.21 -8.64 19.61
CA SER A 488 12.21 -8.48 20.65
C SER A 488 13.06 -7.22 20.42
N VAL A 489 14.07 -7.00 21.26
CA VAL A 489 15.02 -5.89 21.13
C VAL A 489 16.41 -6.44 20.79
N THR A 490 17.06 -5.82 19.82
CA THR A 490 18.44 -6.11 19.39
C THR A 490 19.21 -4.80 19.23
N THR A 491 20.41 -4.86 18.68
CA THR A 491 21.20 -3.68 18.31
C THR A 491 21.53 -3.66 16.85
N ASP A 492 21.77 -2.45 16.36
CA ASP A 492 22.48 -2.21 15.11
C ASP A 492 23.67 -1.29 15.37
N THR A 493 24.87 -1.80 15.17
CA THR A 493 26.15 -1.11 15.36
C THR A 493 26.98 -1.06 14.09
N ILE A 494 26.42 -1.55 12.97
CA ILE A 494 27.14 -1.68 11.70
C ILE A 494 26.77 -0.47 10.83
N ALA A 495 27.76 0.30 10.42
CA ALA A 495 27.54 1.45 9.56
C ALA A 495 27.03 1.04 8.17
N PRO A 496 26.24 1.91 7.51
CA PRO A 496 25.77 1.70 6.14
C PRO A 496 26.91 1.42 5.15
N LYS A 497 26.56 0.84 4.02
CA LYS A 497 27.46 0.65 2.89
C LYS A 497 27.23 1.73 1.85
N ILE A 498 28.31 2.25 1.28
CA ILE A 498 28.33 3.19 0.15
C ILE A 498 29.12 2.52 -0.98
N GLN A 499 28.48 2.32 -2.11
CA GLN A 499 29.11 1.72 -3.29
C GLN A 499 28.98 2.65 -4.49
N PRO A 500 30.07 3.23 -5.00
CA PRO A 500 30.04 4.07 -6.20
C PRO A 500 29.66 3.24 -7.43
N ILE A 501 28.92 3.86 -8.34
CA ILE A 501 28.53 3.29 -9.63
C ILE A 501 29.34 4.02 -10.71
N ASN A 502 30.15 3.26 -11.48
CA ASN A 502 30.93 3.79 -12.62
C ASN A 502 31.79 5.03 -12.26
N GLU A 503 32.45 5.02 -11.13
CA GLU A 503 33.20 6.16 -10.57
C GLU A 503 34.14 6.82 -11.58
N PHE A 504 34.90 6.02 -12.34
CA PHE A 504 35.88 6.52 -13.30
C PHE A 504 35.26 7.29 -14.50
N SER A 505 33.95 7.20 -14.68
CA SER A 505 33.23 7.83 -15.79
C SER A 505 32.24 8.92 -15.38
N TRP A 506 32.23 9.33 -14.12
CA TRP A 506 31.26 10.33 -13.62
C TRP A 506 31.30 11.63 -14.42
N GLY A 507 32.48 12.21 -14.63
CA GLY A 507 32.63 13.42 -15.42
C GLY A 507 32.23 13.24 -16.87
N ALA A 508 32.63 12.15 -17.51
CA ALA A 508 32.28 11.86 -18.90
C ALA A 508 30.77 11.65 -19.10
N ASN A 509 30.13 10.95 -18.16
CA ASN A 509 28.70 10.66 -18.21
C ASN A 509 27.83 11.82 -17.69
N GLY A 510 28.42 12.78 -16.99
CA GLY A 510 27.69 13.90 -16.39
C GLY A 510 26.81 13.50 -15.18
N PHE A 511 27.09 12.35 -14.56
CA PHE A 511 26.36 11.85 -13.39
C PHE A 511 27.30 11.26 -12.34
N VAL A 512 27.02 11.58 -11.07
CA VAL A 512 27.62 10.94 -9.90
C VAL A 512 26.56 10.04 -9.27
N SER A 513 26.84 8.75 -9.08
CA SER A 513 25.84 7.80 -8.62
C SER A 513 26.41 6.80 -7.62
N PHE A 514 25.57 6.39 -6.66
CA PHE A 514 25.91 5.40 -5.63
C PHE A 514 24.74 4.46 -5.38
N ILE A 515 25.05 3.23 -4.94
CA ILE A 515 24.14 2.39 -4.18
C ILE A 515 24.45 2.63 -2.70
N ILE A 516 23.42 2.94 -1.91
CA ILE A 516 23.53 3.06 -0.45
C ILE A 516 22.60 2.02 0.17
N SER A 517 23.11 1.25 1.12
CA SER A 517 22.37 0.19 1.76
C SER A 517 22.76 0.03 3.21
N ASP A 518 21.85 -0.51 3.99
CA ASP A 518 22.11 -0.89 5.36
C ASP A 518 21.75 -2.35 5.59
N ASN A 519 22.41 -2.98 6.56
CA ASN A 519 22.25 -4.40 6.82
C ASN A 519 21.04 -4.72 7.69
N PHE A 520 20.51 -3.73 8.47
CA PHE A 520 19.42 -4.01 9.39
C PHE A 520 18.47 -2.83 9.61
N SER A 521 18.91 -1.73 10.24
CA SER A 521 18.00 -0.64 10.65
C SER A 521 17.50 0.23 9.49
N GLY A 522 18.16 0.17 8.33
CA GLY A 522 17.86 0.95 7.14
C GLY A 522 18.46 2.34 7.15
N ILE A 523 18.50 2.99 5.99
CA ILE A 523 19.06 4.33 5.81
C ILE A 523 18.10 5.38 6.40
N LYS A 524 18.63 6.23 7.27
CA LYS A 524 17.94 7.40 7.84
C LYS A 524 18.12 8.63 6.96
N SER A 525 19.37 8.92 6.58
CA SER A 525 19.69 10.12 5.80
C SER A 525 21.00 9.96 5.04
N TYR A 526 21.14 10.80 4.03
CA TYR A 526 22.41 10.97 3.30
C TYR A 526 22.63 12.44 2.99
N ARG A 527 23.92 12.85 2.88
CA ARG A 527 24.33 14.20 2.49
C ARG A 527 25.52 14.11 1.56
N GLY A 528 25.39 14.62 0.35
CA GLY A 528 26.47 14.74 -0.62
C GLY A 528 26.90 16.18 -0.81
N GLU A 529 28.22 16.39 -0.92
CA GLU A 529 28.82 17.70 -1.17
C GLU A 529 29.88 17.58 -2.26
N ILE A 530 29.97 18.59 -3.10
CA ILE A 530 31.05 18.77 -4.05
C ILE A 530 31.75 20.09 -3.72
N ASP A 531 33.07 20.04 -3.48
CA ASP A 531 33.89 21.18 -3.03
C ASP A 531 33.32 21.88 -1.79
N GLY A 532 32.80 21.10 -0.86
CA GLY A 532 32.21 21.56 0.39
C GLY A 532 30.83 22.24 0.24
N LYS A 533 30.21 22.18 -0.94
CA LYS A 533 28.85 22.69 -1.17
C LYS A 533 27.90 21.54 -1.37
N TRP A 534 26.74 21.61 -0.70
CA TRP A 534 25.68 20.62 -0.86
C TRP A 534 25.22 20.51 -2.32
N VAL A 535 25.02 19.28 -2.79
CA VAL A 535 24.46 18.97 -4.10
C VAL A 535 23.28 18.02 -3.94
N LYS A 536 22.27 18.20 -4.78
CA LYS A 536 21.01 17.47 -4.73
C LYS A 536 21.15 16.05 -5.27
N PHE A 537 21.52 15.08 -4.43
CA PHE A 537 21.37 13.69 -4.79
C PHE A 537 19.90 13.28 -4.76
N GLU A 538 19.39 12.81 -5.89
CA GLU A 538 18.03 12.29 -6.05
C GLU A 538 18.01 10.82 -5.69
N ALA A 539 17.10 10.43 -4.78
CA ALA A 539 16.97 9.05 -4.33
C ALA A 539 15.99 8.26 -5.21
N ASP A 540 16.36 7.02 -5.52
CA ASP A 540 15.46 5.99 -6.02
C ASP A 540 15.44 4.80 -5.05
N ASN A 541 14.39 4.73 -4.24
CA ASN A 541 14.27 3.70 -3.21
C ASN A 541 14.05 2.29 -3.79
N LYS A 542 13.61 2.15 -5.05
CA LYS A 542 13.46 0.84 -5.73
C LYS A 542 14.80 0.15 -5.91
N THR A 543 15.82 0.93 -6.26
CA THR A 543 17.16 0.44 -6.59
C THR A 543 18.15 0.69 -5.46
N SER A 544 17.70 1.33 -4.37
CA SER A 544 18.57 1.80 -3.28
C SER A 544 19.68 2.71 -3.79
N SER A 545 19.44 3.43 -4.89
CA SER A 545 20.42 4.31 -5.50
C SER A 545 20.14 5.77 -5.19
N ILE A 546 21.23 6.55 -5.17
CA ILE A 546 21.19 8.00 -5.19
C ILE A 546 22.04 8.50 -6.35
N SER A 547 21.58 9.54 -7.04
CA SER A 547 22.31 10.11 -8.16
C SER A 547 22.23 11.63 -8.20
N TYR A 548 23.30 12.26 -8.65
CA TYR A 548 23.37 13.70 -8.91
C TYR A 548 23.78 13.94 -10.35
N LYS A 549 22.94 14.67 -11.09
CA LYS A 549 23.26 15.15 -12.44
C LYS A 549 24.15 16.39 -12.33
N LEU A 550 25.36 16.29 -12.85
CA LEU A 550 26.31 17.40 -12.88
C LEU A 550 25.74 18.57 -13.66
N SER A 551 25.92 19.79 -13.16
CA SER A 551 25.36 21.02 -13.72
C SER A 551 26.33 22.18 -13.56
N ASP A 552 26.64 22.88 -14.65
CA ASP A 552 27.51 24.08 -14.68
C ASP A 552 27.05 25.17 -13.69
N LYS A 553 25.77 25.14 -13.27
CA LYS A 553 25.25 26.05 -12.26
C LYS A 553 25.86 25.83 -10.87
N HIS A 554 26.26 24.60 -10.54
CA HIS A 554 26.68 24.22 -9.20
C HIS A 554 28.10 23.65 -9.15
N VAL A 555 28.60 23.07 -10.25
CA VAL A 555 29.92 22.44 -10.37
C VAL A 555 30.58 22.97 -11.64
N LYS A 556 31.78 23.44 -11.57
CA LYS A 556 32.46 24.07 -12.70
C LYS A 556 33.08 23.03 -13.62
N ARG A 557 32.85 23.14 -14.93
CA ARG A 557 33.38 22.21 -15.92
C ARG A 557 34.88 22.43 -16.18
N GLY A 558 35.61 21.37 -16.49
CA GLY A 558 37.04 21.40 -16.82
C GLY A 558 37.97 21.38 -15.62
N GLU A 559 37.46 21.20 -14.41
CA GLU A 559 38.21 21.21 -13.16
C GLU A 559 38.11 19.85 -12.42
N LYS A 560 39.07 19.61 -11.50
CA LYS A 560 38.98 18.51 -10.53
C LYS A 560 38.15 18.95 -9.34
N HIS A 561 37.25 18.07 -8.93
CA HIS A 561 36.33 18.30 -7.81
C HIS A 561 36.52 17.28 -6.72
N ASN A 562 36.35 17.66 -5.47
CA ASN A 562 36.29 16.77 -4.32
C ASN A 562 34.83 16.49 -3.95
N LEU A 563 34.44 15.23 -4.01
CA LEU A 563 33.14 14.76 -3.58
C LEU A 563 33.24 14.15 -2.19
N THR A 564 32.31 14.50 -1.31
CA THR A 564 32.08 13.79 -0.04
C THR A 564 30.63 13.34 0.05
N LEU A 565 30.42 12.12 0.56
CA LEU A 565 29.10 11.56 0.81
C LEU A 565 29.05 10.96 2.20
N THR A 566 28.16 11.47 3.04
CA THR A 566 27.89 10.94 4.38
C THR A 566 26.53 10.22 4.37
N VAL A 567 26.48 8.98 4.85
CA VAL A 567 25.26 8.17 4.97
C VAL A 567 25.10 7.74 6.43
N VAL A 568 23.90 7.90 6.98
CA VAL A 568 23.54 7.58 8.36
C VAL A 568 22.35 6.61 8.36
N ASP A 569 22.42 5.56 9.17
CA ASP A 569 21.31 4.63 9.39
C ASP A 569 20.34 5.10 10.49
N ASN A 570 19.26 4.34 10.73
CA ASN A 570 18.27 4.67 11.76
C ASN A 570 18.77 4.49 13.20
N CYS A 571 19.90 3.79 13.41
CA CYS A 571 20.59 3.64 14.69
C CYS A 571 21.79 4.61 14.86
N GLY A 572 21.94 5.57 13.93
CA GLY A 572 22.95 6.63 14.00
C GLY A 572 24.38 6.14 13.67
N ASN A 573 24.55 4.96 13.05
CA ASN A 573 25.86 4.58 12.53
C ASN A 573 26.12 5.34 11.24
N THR A 574 27.33 5.84 11.07
CA THR A 574 27.69 6.75 9.97
C THR A 574 28.79 6.16 9.11
N LYS A 575 28.64 6.28 7.80
CA LYS A 575 29.67 5.98 6.81
C LYS A 575 29.95 7.21 5.98
N ASN A 576 31.24 7.53 5.83
CA ASN A 576 31.71 8.59 4.95
C ASN A 576 32.43 7.97 3.74
N TYR A 577 32.28 8.62 2.60
CA TYR A 577 32.97 8.33 1.36
C TYR A 577 33.54 9.63 0.79
N SER A 578 34.72 9.59 0.20
CA SER A 578 35.33 10.73 -0.48
C SER A 578 36.08 10.28 -1.72
N SER A 579 35.95 11.05 -2.80
CA SER A 579 36.65 10.81 -4.05
C SER A 579 36.87 12.11 -4.83
N ASN A 580 37.89 12.09 -5.69
CA ASN A 580 38.14 13.19 -6.62
C ASN A 580 37.80 12.77 -8.04
N PHE A 581 37.13 13.62 -8.79
CA PHE A 581 36.80 13.40 -10.18
C PHE A 581 37.03 14.65 -11.03
N LEU A 582 37.24 14.47 -12.32
CA LEU A 582 37.33 15.54 -13.30
C LEU A 582 35.99 15.67 -14.03
N TRP A 583 35.47 16.87 -14.16
CA TRP A 583 34.24 17.14 -14.94
C TRP A 583 34.39 18.32 -15.88
#